data_d3832d0a9859d874734b88f857f605bd
#
_entry.id   d3832d0a9859d874734b88f857f605bd
#
_cell.length_a   1.000
_cell.length_b   1.000
_cell.length_c   1.000
_cell.angle_alpha   90.00
_cell.angle_beta   90.00
_cell.angle_gamma   90.00
#
_symmetry.space_group_name_H-M   'P 1'
#
loop_
_entity.id
_entity.type
_entity.pdbx_description
1 polymer ?
#
loop_
_entity_poly.entity_id
_entity_poly.type
_entity_poly.pdbx_seq_one_letter_code
_entity_poly.pdbx_strand_id
1 'polypeptide(L)'
;MRRFMQPLLVFCLIIAFALPALGADNDKYDGKKRLSKAYDIIRKGYVRDVDDDELMSGAIKGMLEGLDPHSTFLSKEDFKEMQEATSGEFFGVGIEISTENNQLIVVSPIDDTPADKAGLKAGDIILAVDGLSTQDMSTQEAVSKIRGPKGTEVELLILGKEDKTPRAVKIVRDAIPLISVKARFLDDDGYLWVRLTRFNDKTTAELLEALREQGKKAEIKGIVLDLRNNPGGLLKQSVTVSDVFLKKGTIVSMRGRGGQVLESHSAKNAPSDVTVPLVVLVNQGTASASEIVAGALQDQDRAVIIGEPTFGKGSVQKIEPLGDGTAIKMTIARYYTPKGRSIQAEGIVPDITIAFEPPRDGDAAKSPRFFGPREKDLSRHLENGAKKDEADKKKDTPKLLEDETRKILERDNQLRMALQLVRGLPRISEVHAQ
;
A
#
# COMPACT_ATOMS: atom_id res chain seq x y z
N MET A 1 71.48 42.49 79.79
CA MET A 1 70.34 41.77 80.36
C MET A 1 69.36 41.47 79.20
N ARG A 2 69.37 40.29 78.66
CA ARG A 2 68.52 39.84 77.55
C ARG A 2 67.37 39.03 78.10
N ARG A 3 66.12 39.45 77.92
CA ARG A 3 64.93 38.68 78.22
C ARG A 3 64.57 37.91 76.97
N PHE A 4 64.53 36.57 77.10
CA PHE A 4 64.01 35.68 76.14
C PHE A 4 62.47 35.69 76.17
N MET A 5 61.81 35.94 75.12
CA MET A 5 60.41 35.71 74.89
C MET A 5 60.21 34.43 74.05
N GLN A 6 59.63 33.41 74.68
CA GLN A 6 59.18 32.23 73.97
C GLN A 6 57.87 32.51 73.23
N PRO A 7 57.69 32.06 71.99
CA PRO A 7 56.37 32.10 71.33
C PRO A 7 55.56 30.85 71.70
N LEU A 8 54.37 31.10 72.22
CA LEU A 8 53.31 30.13 72.48
C LEU A 8 52.74 29.60 71.17
N LEU A 9 52.97 28.31 70.86
CA LEU A 9 52.45 27.62 69.70
C LEU A 9 51.01 27.17 70.11
N VAL A 10 50.00 27.91 69.52
CA VAL A 10 48.59 27.53 69.60
C VAL A 10 48.34 26.46 68.50
N PHE A 11 48.17 25.20 68.98
CA PHE A 11 47.80 24.08 68.11
C PHE A 11 46.27 24.14 67.87
N CYS A 12 45.83 24.71 66.75
CA CYS A 12 44.45 24.62 66.35
C CYS A 12 44.14 23.23 65.79
N LEU A 13 43.47 22.44 66.59
CA LEU A 13 42.92 21.12 66.22
C LEU A 13 41.71 21.37 65.29
N ILE A 14 41.90 21.26 64.02
CA ILE A 14 40.81 21.27 63.05
C ILE A 14 40.18 19.88 63.11
N ILE A 15 39.08 19.75 63.83
CA ILE A 15 38.20 18.58 63.77
C ILE A 15 37.44 18.71 62.44
N ALA A 16 37.95 18.01 61.43
CA ALA A 16 37.19 17.80 60.17
C ALA A 16 35.98 16.90 60.47
N PHE A 17 34.82 17.49 60.66
CA PHE A 17 33.56 16.76 60.59
C PHE A 17 33.44 16.26 59.15
N ALA A 18 33.81 15.00 58.94
CA ALA A 18 33.40 14.25 57.75
C ALA A 18 31.86 14.08 57.86
N LEU A 19 31.14 15.02 57.26
CA LEU A 19 29.75 14.80 56.89
C LEU A 19 29.75 13.55 55.99
N PRO A 20 29.02 12.47 56.34
CA PRO A 20 28.79 11.43 55.38
C PRO A 20 28.12 12.13 54.17
N ALA A 21 28.78 12.11 53.02
CA ALA A 21 28.10 12.37 51.77
C ALA A 21 26.92 11.40 51.76
N LEU A 22 25.74 11.91 52.07
CA LEU A 22 24.51 11.27 51.70
C LEU A 22 24.65 11.07 50.18
N GLY A 23 25.12 9.89 49.78
CA GLY A 23 25.05 9.46 48.40
C GLY A 23 23.59 9.68 48.02
N ALA A 24 23.37 10.63 47.12
CA ALA A 24 22.14 10.67 46.42
C ALA A 24 22.02 9.28 45.81
N ASP A 25 21.23 8.46 46.46
CA ASP A 25 20.74 7.21 45.92
C ASP A 25 20.04 7.67 44.66
N ASN A 26 20.78 7.61 43.54
CA ASN A 26 20.20 7.68 42.21
C ASN A 26 19.35 6.41 42.11
N ASP A 27 18.23 6.39 42.84
CA ASP A 27 17.14 5.48 42.65
C ASP A 27 16.66 5.78 41.23
N LYS A 28 17.40 5.21 40.24
CA LYS A 28 17.02 5.24 38.83
C LYS A 28 15.59 4.78 38.87
N TYR A 29 14.72 5.73 38.70
CA TYR A 29 13.27 5.62 38.72
C TYR A 29 12.87 4.34 38.00
N ASP A 30 12.56 3.28 38.73
CA ASP A 30 12.21 1.98 38.18
C ASP A 30 10.78 2.05 37.63
N GLY A 31 10.69 2.49 36.37
CA GLY A 31 9.44 2.61 35.67
C GLY A 31 8.64 1.30 35.64
N LYS A 32 9.33 0.16 35.65
CA LYS A 32 8.68 -1.15 35.71
C LYS A 32 7.96 -1.38 37.02
N LYS A 33 8.62 -1.06 38.16
CA LYS A 33 7.99 -1.15 39.47
C LYS A 33 6.79 -0.23 39.63
N ARG A 34 6.86 0.99 39.05
CA ARG A 34 5.72 1.91 39.05
C ARG A 34 4.57 1.37 38.23
N LEU A 35 4.82 0.84 37.01
CA LEU A 35 3.79 0.23 36.20
C LEU A 35 3.11 -0.94 36.92
N SER A 36 3.90 -1.86 37.50
CA SER A 36 3.38 -2.97 38.29
C SER A 36 2.54 -2.51 39.49
N LYS A 37 3.02 -1.49 40.22
CA LYS A 37 2.25 -0.93 41.35
C LYS A 37 0.94 -0.27 40.89
N ALA A 38 0.95 0.44 39.77
CA ALA A 38 -0.27 1.04 39.19
C ALA A 38 -1.29 -0.05 38.78
N TYR A 39 -0.82 -1.09 38.12
CA TYR A 39 -1.62 -2.26 37.77
C TYR A 39 -2.30 -2.87 39.00
N ASP A 40 -1.53 -3.17 40.08
CA ASP A 40 -2.06 -3.74 41.33
C ASP A 40 -3.11 -2.83 42.00
N ILE A 41 -2.90 -1.50 41.99
CA ILE A 41 -3.84 -0.53 42.57
C ILE A 41 -5.14 -0.52 41.79
N ILE A 42 -5.07 -0.48 40.44
CA ILE A 42 -6.25 -0.44 39.57
C ILE A 42 -7.05 -1.74 39.73
N ARG A 43 -6.38 -2.87 39.63
CA ARG A 43 -7.02 -4.20 39.71
C ARG A 43 -7.75 -4.42 41.06
N LYS A 44 -7.17 -3.93 42.15
CA LYS A 44 -7.72 -4.15 43.51
C LYS A 44 -8.71 -3.05 43.94
N GLY A 45 -8.56 -1.85 43.43
CA GLY A 45 -9.26 -0.69 43.95
C GLY A 45 -10.33 -0.08 43.00
N TYR A 46 -10.40 -0.51 41.76
CA TYR A 46 -11.40 0.02 40.84
C TYR A 46 -12.81 -0.44 41.24
N VAL A 47 -13.82 0.39 40.99
CA VAL A 47 -15.22 0.21 41.43
C VAL A 47 -15.94 -0.98 40.78
N ARG A 48 -15.41 -1.51 39.69
CA ARG A 48 -15.90 -2.69 38.96
C ARG A 48 -14.74 -3.67 38.76
N ASP A 49 -15.09 -4.96 38.55
CA ASP A 49 -14.10 -5.94 38.12
C ASP A 49 -13.42 -5.48 36.83
N VAL A 50 -12.10 -5.63 36.75
CA VAL A 50 -11.28 -5.27 35.60
C VAL A 50 -10.71 -6.57 35.02
N ASP A 51 -10.86 -6.73 33.71
CA ASP A 51 -10.23 -7.80 32.97
C ASP A 51 -8.71 -7.52 32.86
N ASP A 52 -7.90 -8.52 33.21
CA ASP A 52 -6.44 -8.40 33.24
C ASP A 52 -5.86 -8.22 31.85
N ASP A 53 -6.41 -8.91 30.83
CA ASP A 53 -5.93 -8.83 29.44
C ASP A 53 -6.28 -7.48 28.84
N GLU A 54 -7.48 -6.94 29.10
CA GLU A 54 -7.89 -5.62 28.66
C GLU A 54 -7.02 -4.51 29.26
N LEU A 55 -6.77 -4.59 30.60
CA LEU A 55 -5.93 -3.61 31.29
C LEU A 55 -4.48 -3.63 30.77
N MET A 56 -3.92 -4.82 30.55
CA MET A 56 -2.55 -4.96 30.08
C MET A 56 -2.40 -4.54 28.62
N SER A 57 -3.35 -4.91 27.76
CA SER A 57 -3.41 -4.47 26.36
C SER A 57 -3.52 -2.95 26.26
N GLY A 58 -4.35 -2.33 27.11
CA GLY A 58 -4.45 -0.87 27.23
C GLY A 58 -3.14 -0.19 27.63
N ALA A 59 -2.41 -0.78 28.58
CA ALA A 59 -1.11 -0.27 29.02
C ALA A 59 -0.05 -0.36 27.90
N ILE A 60 0.03 -1.49 27.18
CA ILE A 60 0.95 -1.68 26.05
C ILE A 60 0.61 -0.69 24.93
N LYS A 61 -0.67 -0.56 24.60
CA LYS A 61 -1.17 0.40 23.60
C LYS A 61 -0.75 1.83 23.95
N GLY A 62 -0.96 2.27 25.20
CA GLY A 62 -0.53 3.59 25.65
C GLY A 62 0.98 3.83 25.57
N MET A 63 1.81 2.82 25.81
CA MET A 63 3.27 2.94 25.63
C MET A 63 3.66 3.14 24.16
N LEU A 64 2.96 2.50 23.23
CA LEU A 64 3.25 2.58 21.80
C LEU A 64 2.73 3.87 21.17
N GLU A 65 1.54 4.33 21.56
CA GLU A 65 0.94 5.60 21.10
C GLU A 65 1.83 6.81 21.42
N GLY A 66 2.64 6.73 22.47
CA GLY A 66 3.62 7.78 22.82
C GLY A 66 4.85 7.83 21.92
N LEU A 67 5.03 6.90 20.96
CA LEU A 67 6.22 6.83 20.12
C LEU A 67 6.01 7.54 18.77
N ASP A 68 5.02 7.11 18.01
CA ASP A 68 4.67 7.65 16.68
C ASP A 68 3.28 7.13 16.24
N PRO A 69 2.66 7.73 15.17
CA PRO A 69 1.31 7.33 14.73
C PRO A 69 1.20 5.92 14.13
N HIS A 70 2.30 5.24 13.91
CA HIS A 70 2.34 3.94 13.22
C HIS A 70 2.70 2.78 14.15
N SER A 71 3.24 3.08 15.33
CA SER A 71 3.51 2.08 16.36
C SER A 71 2.24 1.78 17.14
N THR A 72 1.83 0.50 17.18
CA THR A 72 0.58 0.11 17.83
C THR A 72 0.64 -1.34 18.34
N PHE A 73 -0.20 -1.63 19.32
CA PHE A 73 -0.53 -2.99 19.72
C PHE A 73 -1.56 -3.56 18.74
N LEU A 74 -1.39 -4.80 18.36
CA LEU A 74 -2.31 -5.54 17.50
C LEU A 74 -3.01 -6.60 18.35
N SER A 75 -4.35 -6.53 18.38
CA SER A 75 -5.17 -7.60 18.94
C SER A 75 -4.97 -8.90 18.14
N LYS A 76 -5.53 -9.99 18.61
CA LYS A 76 -5.50 -11.28 17.89
C LYS A 76 -6.14 -11.14 16.51
N GLU A 77 -7.25 -10.43 16.44
CA GLU A 77 -8.01 -10.14 15.24
C GLU A 77 -7.20 -9.25 14.28
N ASP A 78 -6.69 -8.11 14.75
CA ASP A 78 -5.90 -7.17 13.94
C ASP A 78 -4.63 -7.83 13.38
N PHE A 79 -3.96 -8.65 14.21
CA PHE A 79 -2.75 -9.36 13.80
C PHE A 79 -3.05 -10.39 12.72
N LYS A 80 -4.14 -11.13 12.87
CA LYS A 80 -4.62 -12.10 11.87
C LYS A 80 -4.99 -11.41 10.56
N GLU A 81 -5.78 -10.33 10.61
CA GLU A 81 -6.16 -9.57 9.40
C GLU A 81 -4.93 -9.03 8.67
N MET A 82 -3.94 -8.55 9.43
CA MET A 82 -2.69 -8.07 8.85
C MET A 82 -1.89 -9.21 8.20
N GLN A 83 -1.85 -10.41 8.79
CA GLN A 83 -1.21 -11.57 8.20
C GLN A 83 -1.90 -12.00 6.91
N GLU A 84 -3.24 -12.03 6.86
CA GLU A 84 -4.04 -12.30 5.67
C GLU A 84 -3.75 -11.28 4.56
N ALA A 85 -3.76 -9.99 4.90
CA ALA A 85 -3.45 -8.93 3.93
C ALA A 85 -2.03 -9.03 3.38
N THR A 86 -1.09 -9.52 4.20
CA THR A 86 0.33 -9.69 3.85
C THR A 86 0.56 -10.92 2.99
N SER A 87 -0.09 -12.05 3.30
CA SER A 87 0.01 -13.29 2.52
C SER A 87 -0.63 -13.18 1.14
N GLY A 88 -1.52 -12.21 0.94
CA GLY A 88 -2.23 -12.01 -0.32
C GLY A 88 -3.37 -13.01 -0.52
N GLU A 89 -3.88 -13.57 0.57
CA GLU A 89 -5.06 -14.43 0.58
C GLU A 89 -5.74 -14.38 1.94
N PHE A 90 -7.04 -14.61 1.95
CA PHE A 90 -7.82 -14.82 3.17
C PHE A 90 -8.64 -16.08 3.06
N PHE A 91 -9.09 -16.60 4.20
CA PHE A 91 -9.88 -17.83 4.21
C PHE A 91 -11.35 -17.51 4.36
N GLY A 92 -12.14 -18.00 3.41
CA GLY A 92 -13.57 -17.73 3.35
C GLY A 92 -14.23 -18.39 2.16
N VAL A 93 -15.33 -17.82 1.69
CA VAL A 93 -16.10 -18.37 0.56
C VAL A 93 -15.85 -17.63 -0.77
N GLY A 94 -15.29 -16.41 -0.75
CA GLY A 94 -15.00 -15.64 -1.95
C GLY A 94 -16.19 -14.86 -2.50
N ILE A 95 -16.80 -14.01 -1.64
CA ILE A 95 -17.87 -13.09 -2.05
C ILE A 95 -17.52 -11.67 -1.64
N GLU A 96 -17.91 -10.72 -2.46
CA GLU A 96 -18.01 -9.31 -2.11
C GLU A 96 -19.43 -9.03 -1.65
N ILE A 97 -19.59 -8.42 -0.47
CA ILE A 97 -20.90 -8.15 0.13
C ILE A 97 -21.06 -6.67 0.47
N SER A 98 -22.29 -6.21 0.45
CA SER A 98 -22.69 -4.87 0.88
C SER A 98 -23.98 -4.97 1.71
N THR A 99 -24.26 -3.93 2.48
CA THR A 99 -25.56 -3.80 3.17
C THR A 99 -26.37 -2.72 2.47
N GLU A 100 -27.54 -3.11 1.96
CA GLU A 100 -28.51 -2.21 1.33
C GLU A 100 -29.89 -2.45 1.96
N ASN A 101 -30.58 -1.38 2.35
CA ASN A 101 -31.91 -1.47 3.00
C ASN A 101 -31.95 -2.45 4.19
N ASN A 102 -30.90 -2.46 5.00
CA ASN A 102 -30.74 -3.38 6.14
C ASN A 102 -30.69 -4.87 5.76
N GLN A 103 -30.32 -5.18 4.51
CA GLN A 103 -30.15 -6.55 4.00
C GLN A 103 -28.70 -6.74 3.55
N LEU A 104 -28.14 -7.90 3.86
CA LEU A 104 -26.79 -8.28 3.40
C LEU A 104 -26.90 -8.87 1.99
N ILE A 105 -26.28 -8.20 1.01
CA ILE A 105 -26.39 -8.54 -0.42
C ILE A 105 -25.04 -8.96 -0.95
N VAL A 106 -25.00 -10.00 -1.77
CA VAL A 106 -23.85 -10.39 -2.57
C VAL A 106 -23.70 -9.40 -3.73
N VAL A 107 -22.68 -8.56 -3.69
CA VAL A 107 -22.33 -7.65 -4.79
C VAL A 107 -21.83 -8.48 -5.98
N SER A 108 -20.90 -9.41 -5.72
CA SER A 108 -20.37 -10.35 -6.70
C SER A 108 -19.70 -11.54 -6.03
N PRO A 109 -19.87 -12.77 -6.48
CA PRO A 109 -18.92 -13.83 -6.20
C PRO A 109 -17.61 -13.53 -6.93
N ILE A 110 -16.49 -13.95 -6.36
CA ILE A 110 -15.17 -13.89 -7.00
C ILE A 110 -15.01 -15.15 -7.85
N ASP A 111 -14.63 -14.98 -9.10
CA ASP A 111 -14.45 -16.08 -10.05
C ASP A 111 -13.57 -17.21 -9.49
N ASP A 112 -13.90 -18.45 -9.81
CA ASP A 112 -13.18 -19.66 -9.40
C ASP A 112 -13.13 -19.96 -7.90
N THR A 113 -13.82 -19.17 -7.07
CA THR A 113 -13.90 -19.36 -5.61
C THR A 113 -14.99 -20.39 -5.20
N PRO A 114 -15.01 -20.83 -3.91
CA PRO A 114 -16.06 -21.71 -3.42
C PRO A 114 -17.49 -21.18 -3.61
N ALA A 115 -17.69 -19.87 -3.44
CA ALA A 115 -19.01 -19.24 -3.62
C ALA A 115 -19.49 -19.25 -5.07
N ASP A 116 -18.59 -18.98 -6.01
CA ASP A 116 -18.87 -19.05 -7.44
C ASP A 116 -19.22 -20.49 -7.85
N LYS A 117 -18.42 -21.47 -7.41
CA LYS A 117 -18.69 -22.91 -7.63
C LYS A 117 -19.99 -23.39 -6.99
N ALA A 118 -20.41 -22.77 -5.87
CA ALA A 118 -21.67 -23.05 -5.22
C ALA A 118 -22.88 -22.35 -5.89
N GLY A 119 -22.63 -21.56 -6.94
CA GLY A 119 -23.65 -20.90 -7.75
C GLY A 119 -24.30 -19.69 -7.09
N LEU A 120 -23.58 -18.97 -6.20
CA LEU A 120 -24.01 -17.66 -5.74
C LEU A 120 -23.93 -16.65 -6.89
N LYS A 121 -24.82 -15.66 -6.87
CA LYS A 121 -24.92 -14.65 -7.94
C LYS A 121 -24.97 -13.24 -7.36
N ALA A 122 -24.59 -12.28 -8.18
CA ALA A 122 -24.77 -10.86 -7.84
C ALA A 122 -26.26 -10.55 -7.60
N GLY A 123 -26.54 -9.88 -6.50
CA GLY A 123 -27.90 -9.54 -6.06
C GLY A 123 -28.58 -10.60 -5.17
N ASP A 124 -27.93 -11.72 -4.89
CA ASP A 124 -28.42 -12.68 -3.89
C ASP A 124 -28.43 -12.04 -2.49
N ILE A 125 -29.50 -12.26 -1.71
CA ILE A 125 -29.61 -11.76 -0.34
C ILE A 125 -29.22 -12.89 0.61
N ILE A 126 -28.32 -12.60 1.55
CA ILE A 126 -27.91 -13.53 2.60
C ILE A 126 -28.82 -13.29 3.81
N LEU A 127 -29.72 -14.19 4.08
CA LEU A 127 -30.71 -14.08 5.17
C LEU A 127 -30.20 -14.62 6.51
N ALA A 128 -29.30 -15.62 6.46
CA ALA A 128 -28.69 -16.20 7.65
C ALA A 128 -27.31 -16.79 7.34
N VAL A 129 -26.44 -16.84 8.36
CA VAL A 129 -25.12 -17.50 8.37
C VAL A 129 -25.12 -18.49 9.54
N ASP A 130 -24.90 -19.78 9.25
CA ASP A 130 -24.93 -20.87 10.25
C ASP A 130 -26.18 -20.82 11.15
N GLY A 131 -27.36 -20.56 10.55
CA GLY A 131 -28.65 -20.45 11.23
C GLY A 131 -28.90 -19.14 11.98
N LEU A 132 -27.93 -18.21 12.02
CA LEU A 132 -28.07 -16.89 12.66
C LEU A 132 -28.55 -15.86 11.62
N SER A 133 -29.66 -15.17 11.90
CA SER A 133 -30.22 -14.12 11.03
C SER A 133 -29.20 -13.00 10.82
N THR A 134 -29.09 -12.51 9.59
CA THR A 134 -28.24 -11.37 9.23
C THR A 134 -28.91 -10.01 9.40
N GLN A 135 -30.21 -9.98 9.73
CA GLN A 135 -31.01 -8.75 9.73
C GLN A 135 -30.52 -7.69 10.71
N ASP A 136 -29.99 -8.12 11.87
CA ASP A 136 -29.48 -7.24 12.92
C ASP A 136 -27.94 -7.27 13.03
N MET A 137 -27.26 -7.92 12.07
CA MET A 137 -25.81 -7.99 12.05
C MET A 137 -25.23 -6.78 11.33
N SER A 138 -24.14 -6.23 11.88
CA SER A 138 -23.26 -5.34 11.10
C SER A 138 -22.59 -6.13 9.98
N THR A 139 -22.20 -5.45 8.90
CA THR A 139 -21.44 -6.08 7.81
C THR A 139 -20.17 -6.76 8.33
N GLN A 140 -19.49 -6.16 9.32
CA GLN A 140 -18.28 -6.71 9.94
C GLN A 140 -18.56 -8.05 10.65
N GLU A 141 -19.65 -8.13 11.41
CA GLU A 141 -20.06 -9.36 12.11
C GLU A 141 -20.40 -10.46 11.11
N ALA A 142 -21.14 -10.14 10.04
CA ALA A 142 -21.46 -11.09 9.00
C ALA A 142 -20.18 -11.60 8.31
N VAL A 143 -19.25 -10.70 7.94
CA VAL A 143 -17.94 -11.06 7.37
C VAL A 143 -17.18 -12.01 8.30
N SER A 144 -17.12 -11.71 9.61
CA SER A 144 -16.39 -12.55 10.57
C SER A 144 -16.95 -13.96 10.68
N LYS A 145 -18.28 -14.14 10.50
CA LYS A 145 -18.94 -15.45 10.50
C LYS A 145 -18.79 -16.21 9.18
N ILE A 146 -18.82 -15.50 8.05
CA ILE A 146 -18.61 -16.08 6.72
C ILE A 146 -17.17 -16.54 6.53
N ARG A 147 -16.20 -15.76 7.06
CA ARG A 147 -14.79 -16.16 7.13
C ARG A 147 -14.57 -17.27 8.15
N GLY A 148 -13.46 -17.98 8.04
CA GLY A 148 -13.06 -19.02 8.98
C GLY A 148 -11.94 -19.89 8.44
N PRO A 149 -11.45 -20.88 9.21
CA PRO A 149 -10.34 -21.74 8.79
C PRO A 149 -10.63 -22.46 7.48
N LYS A 150 -9.60 -22.60 6.63
CA LYS A 150 -9.67 -23.40 5.40
C LYS A 150 -10.16 -24.81 5.69
N GLY A 151 -11.06 -25.32 4.84
CA GLY A 151 -11.64 -26.65 4.95
C GLY A 151 -12.83 -26.76 5.90
N THR A 152 -13.18 -25.69 6.64
CA THR A 152 -14.41 -25.67 7.44
C THR A 152 -15.61 -25.30 6.57
N GLU A 153 -16.82 -25.81 6.92
CA GLU A 153 -18.06 -25.51 6.21
C GLU A 153 -18.74 -24.28 6.84
N VAL A 154 -19.43 -23.50 6.01
CA VAL A 154 -20.40 -22.49 6.42
C VAL A 154 -21.69 -22.71 5.66
N GLU A 155 -22.82 -22.57 6.33
CA GLU A 155 -24.12 -22.63 5.70
C GLU A 155 -24.71 -21.23 5.54
N LEU A 156 -25.01 -20.84 4.30
CA LEU A 156 -25.66 -19.57 3.98
C LEU A 156 -27.11 -19.82 3.56
N LEU A 157 -28.08 -19.15 4.20
CA LEU A 157 -29.44 -19.11 3.73
C LEU A 157 -29.60 -17.97 2.73
N ILE A 158 -29.76 -18.30 1.47
CA ILE A 158 -29.73 -17.35 0.34
C ILE A 158 -31.15 -17.22 -0.25
N LEU A 159 -31.54 -15.96 -0.52
CA LEU A 159 -32.69 -15.64 -1.36
C LEU A 159 -32.19 -15.02 -2.65
N GLY A 160 -32.21 -15.76 -3.76
CA GLY A 160 -31.82 -15.23 -5.06
C GLY A 160 -32.78 -14.15 -5.55
N LYS A 161 -32.29 -13.22 -6.36
CA LYS A 161 -33.07 -12.07 -6.86
C LYS A 161 -34.37 -12.47 -7.58
N GLU A 162 -34.38 -13.62 -8.23
CA GLU A 162 -35.54 -14.16 -8.96
C GLU A 162 -36.25 -15.29 -8.20
N ASP A 163 -35.71 -15.70 -7.05
CA ASP A 163 -36.23 -16.83 -6.28
C ASP A 163 -37.40 -16.40 -5.39
N LYS A 164 -38.42 -17.28 -5.28
CA LYS A 164 -39.55 -17.06 -4.37
C LYS A 164 -39.35 -17.65 -2.98
N THR A 165 -38.36 -18.53 -2.85
CA THR A 165 -38.10 -19.25 -1.59
C THR A 165 -36.61 -19.29 -1.30
N PRO A 166 -36.18 -19.07 -0.05
CA PRO A 166 -34.78 -19.19 0.32
C PRO A 166 -34.26 -20.62 0.14
N ARG A 167 -32.99 -20.75 -0.18
CA ARG A 167 -32.24 -22.01 -0.27
C ARG A 167 -31.04 -21.99 0.68
N ALA A 168 -30.77 -23.09 1.35
CA ALA A 168 -29.56 -23.29 2.12
C ALA A 168 -28.41 -23.72 1.19
N VAL A 169 -27.27 -23.03 1.29
CA VAL A 169 -26.06 -23.31 0.50
C VAL A 169 -24.94 -23.60 1.45
N LYS A 170 -24.42 -24.82 1.44
CA LYS A 170 -23.24 -25.21 2.20
C LYS A 170 -21.99 -25.01 1.38
N ILE A 171 -21.03 -24.26 1.92
CA ILE A 171 -19.81 -23.87 1.22
C ILE A 171 -18.61 -24.20 2.10
N VAL A 172 -17.66 -24.94 1.56
CA VAL A 172 -16.38 -25.21 2.22
C VAL A 172 -15.46 -24.03 2.01
N ARG A 173 -15.00 -23.43 3.10
CA ARG A 173 -14.07 -22.29 3.05
C ARG A 173 -12.73 -22.69 2.45
N ASP A 174 -12.18 -21.83 1.61
CA ASP A 174 -10.87 -22.02 0.98
C ASP A 174 -10.04 -20.72 1.00
N ALA A 175 -8.82 -20.80 0.53
CA ALA A 175 -7.96 -19.62 0.31
C ALA A 175 -8.51 -18.79 -0.86
N ILE A 176 -8.85 -17.55 -0.60
CA ILE A 176 -9.36 -16.60 -1.58
C ILE A 176 -8.24 -15.62 -1.94
N PRO A 177 -7.78 -15.58 -3.20
CA PRO A 177 -6.68 -14.72 -3.60
C PRO A 177 -7.06 -13.24 -3.56
N LEU A 178 -6.19 -12.42 -2.99
CA LEU A 178 -6.24 -10.97 -3.05
C LEU A 178 -5.38 -10.50 -4.22
N ILE A 179 -5.97 -10.43 -5.41
CA ILE A 179 -5.26 -10.02 -6.62
C ILE A 179 -4.72 -8.60 -6.45
N SER A 180 -3.41 -8.47 -6.50
CA SER A 180 -2.70 -7.21 -6.34
C SER A 180 -2.35 -6.52 -7.66
N VAL A 181 -2.37 -7.25 -8.78
CA VAL A 181 -1.97 -6.78 -10.10
C VAL A 181 -3.12 -6.89 -11.09
N LYS A 182 -3.39 -5.79 -11.80
CA LYS A 182 -4.30 -5.77 -12.96
C LYS A 182 -3.55 -5.22 -14.15
N ALA A 183 -3.67 -5.87 -15.31
CA ALA A 183 -2.99 -5.43 -16.53
C ALA A 183 -3.91 -5.53 -17.75
N ARG A 184 -3.91 -4.46 -18.55
CA ARG A 184 -4.65 -4.40 -19.82
C ARG A 184 -4.02 -3.39 -20.78
N PHE A 185 -4.20 -3.59 -22.08
CA PHE A 185 -3.72 -2.64 -23.07
C PHE A 185 -4.54 -1.34 -23.05
N LEU A 186 -3.83 -0.21 -23.18
CA LEU A 186 -4.42 1.13 -23.26
C LEU A 186 -4.79 1.51 -24.68
N ASP A 187 -4.25 0.82 -25.69
CA ASP A 187 -4.48 1.04 -27.11
C ASP A 187 -4.21 -0.21 -27.93
N ASP A 188 -4.44 -0.11 -29.23
CA ASP A 188 -4.16 -1.17 -30.18
C ASP A 188 -2.69 -1.19 -30.67
N ASP A 189 -1.86 -0.25 -30.19
CA ASP A 189 -0.44 -0.13 -30.57
C ASP A 189 0.50 -0.92 -29.65
N GLY A 190 0.03 -1.41 -28.50
CA GLY A 190 0.82 -2.24 -27.59
C GLY A 190 1.32 -1.53 -26.32
N TYR A 191 0.67 -0.45 -25.90
CA TYR A 191 0.97 0.21 -24.62
C TYR A 191 0.12 -0.36 -23.49
N LEU A 192 0.79 -0.87 -22.46
CA LEU A 192 0.16 -1.62 -21.38
C LEU A 192 -0.01 -0.75 -20.12
N TRP A 193 -1.19 -0.82 -19.51
CA TRP A 193 -1.45 -0.31 -18.17
C TRP A 193 -1.35 -1.46 -17.17
N VAL A 194 -0.49 -1.30 -16.18
CA VAL A 194 -0.29 -2.24 -15.07
C VAL A 194 -0.59 -1.51 -13.77
N ARG A 195 -1.66 -1.90 -13.09
CA ARG A 195 -2.05 -1.33 -11.81
C ARG A 195 -1.67 -2.27 -10.67
N LEU A 196 -0.90 -1.75 -9.71
CA LEU A 196 -0.63 -2.42 -8.45
C LEU A 196 -1.51 -1.81 -7.37
N THR A 197 -2.32 -2.62 -6.70
CA THR A 197 -3.25 -2.16 -5.66
C THR A 197 -2.67 -2.26 -4.25
N ARG A 198 -1.69 -3.15 -4.06
CA ARG A 198 -0.95 -3.39 -2.81
C ARG A 198 0.31 -4.21 -3.08
N PHE A 199 1.13 -4.39 -2.03
CA PHE A 199 2.31 -5.26 -2.07
C PHE A 199 2.15 -6.40 -1.05
N ASN A 200 1.63 -7.54 -1.50
CA ASN A 200 1.53 -8.79 -0.75
C ASN A 200 2.55 -9.81 -1.26
N ASP A 201 2.66 -10.98 -0.64
CA ASP A 201 3.66 -12.00 -0.99
C ASP A 201 3.60 -12.47 -2.46
N LYS A 202 2.48 -12.29 -3.15
CA LYS A 202 2.25 -12.75 -4.52
C LYS A 202 2.48 -11.67 -5.58
N THR A 203 2.63 -10.39 -5.20
CA THR A 203 2.61 -9.25 -6.12
C THR A 203 3.63 -9.34 -7.25
N THR A 204 4.89 -9.70 -6.96
CA THR A 204 5.90 -9.84 -8.02
C THR A 204 5.59 -10.98 -8.98
N ALA A 205 5.13 -12.12 -8.47
CA ALA A 205 4.73 -13.26 -9.29
C ALA A 205 3.54 -12.91 -10.18
N GLU A 206 2.52 -12.24 -9.64
CA GLU A 206 1.36 -11.74 -10.39
C GLU A 206 1.77 -10.72 -11.46
N LEU A 207 2.73 -9.82 -11.15
CA LEU A 207 3.25 -8.85 -12.13
C LEU A 207 3.92 -9.56 -13.31
N LEU A 208 4.83 -10.49 -13.04
CA LEU A 208 5.53 -11.24 -14.09
C LEU A 208 4.56 -12.09 -14.93
N GLU A 209 3.59 -12.71 -14.30
CA GLU A 209 2.55 -13.47 -14.98
C GLU A 209 1.68 -12.57 -15.86
N ALA A 210 1.24 -11.40 -15.34
CA ALA A 210 0.46 -10.45 -16.09
C ALA A 210 1.23 -9.95 -17.35
N LEU A 211 2.51 -9.63 -17.19
CA LEU A 211 3.37 -9.21 -18.31
C LEU A 211 3.51 -10.32 -19.34
N ARG A 212 3.70 -11.57 -18.90
CA ARG A 212 3.80 -12.75 -19.77
C ARG A 212 2.50 -13.00 -20.54
N GLU A 213 1.37 -12.97 -19.87
CA GLU A 213 0.06 -13.21 -20.50
C GLU A 213 -0.32 -12.10 -21.49
N GLN A 214 -0.05 -10.83 -21.15
CA GLN A 214 -0.28 -9.74 -22.11
C GLN A 214 0.70 -9.81 -23.29
N GLY A 215 1.97 -10.16 -23.04
CA GLY A 215 2.98 -10.35 -24.09
C GLY A 215 2.67 -11.47 -25.08
N LYS A 216 1.82 -12.46 -24.72
CA LYS A 216 1.29 -13.45 -25.67
C LYS A 216 0.25 -12.86 -26.64
N LYS A 217 -0.48 -11.82 -26.21
CA LYS A 217 -1.53 -11.19 -27.04
C LYS A 217 -0.91 -10.24 -28.06
N ALA A 218 0.09 -9.44 -27.63
CA ALA A 218 0.80 -8.51 -28.49
C ALA A 218 2.16 -8.10 -27.87
N GLU A 219 3.03 -7.54 -28.70
CA GLU A 219 4.29 -6.94 -28.27
C GLU A 219 4.02 -5.75 -27.33
N ILE A 220 4.63 -5.75 -26.15
CA ILE A 220 4.54 -4.64 -25.20
C ILE A 220 5.59 -3.59 -25.58
N LYS A 221 5.14 -2.41 -26.06
CA LYS A 221 6.00 -1.32 -26.50
C LYS A 221 6.29 -0.26 -25.41
N GLY A 222 5.51 -0.26 -24.34
CA GLY A 222 5.70 0.61 -23.20
C GLY A 222 4.67 0.33 -22.12
N ILE A 223 4.99 0.75 -20.87
CA ILE A 223 4.19 0.45 -19.71
C ILE A 223 3.86 1.74 -18.95
N VAL A 224 2.59 1.86 -18.53
CA VAL A 224 2.13 2.77 -17.50
C VAL A 224 1.92 1.96 -16.23
N LEU A 225 2.81 2.14 -15.23
CA LEU A 225 2.72 1.51 -13.92
C LEU A 225 1.90 2.43 -12.99
N ASP A 226 0.70 1.99 -12.62
CA ASP A 226 -0.22 2.78 -11.79
C ASP A 226 -0.13 2.34 -10.32
N LEU A 227 0.43 3.23 -9.48
CA LEU A 227 0.58 3.07 -8.04
C LEU A 227 -0.38 3.98 -7.26
N ARG A 228 -1.31 4.65 -7.92
CA ARG A 228 -2.29 5.54 -7.26
C ARG A 228 -3.17 4.73 -6.30
N ASN A 229 -3.41 5.31 -5.11
CA ASN A 229 -4.19 4.69 -4.03
C ASN A 229 -3.65 3.32 -3.57
N ASN A 230 -2.36 3.08 -3.75
CA ASN A 230 -1.69 1.90 -3.24
C ASN A 230 -0.99 2.23 -1.91
N PRO A 231 -1.49 1.77 -0.75
CA PRO A 231 -0.96 2.12 0.57
C PRO A 231 0.38 1.45 0.88
N GLY A 232 0.91 0.66 -0.05
CA GLY A 232 2.14 -0.10 0.13
C GLY A 232 1.90 -1.55 0.52
N GLY A 233 2.73 -2.06 1.41
CA GLY A 233 2.75 -3.45 1.89
C GLY A 233 4.18 -3.92 2.16
N LEU A 234 4.52 -5.12 1.70
CA LEU A 234 5.80 -5.76 1.99
C LEU A 234 6.99 -5.08 1.32
N LEU A 235 8.00 -4.73 2.11
CA LEU A 235 9.29 -4.24 1.62
C LEU A 235 9.91 -5.18 0.57
N LYS A 236 9.93 -6.48 0.87
CA LYS A 236 10.48 -7.48 -0.06
C LYS A 236 9.84 -7.38 -1.45
N GLN A 237 8.54 -7.18 -1.51
CA GLN A 237 7.83 -7.06 -2.77
C GLN A 237 8.12 -5.75 -3.50
N SER A 238 8.27 -4.62 -2.78
CA SER A 238 8.69 -3.38 -3.43
C SER A 238 10.09 -3.49 -4.03
N VAL A 239 11.01 -4.20 -3.35
CA VAL A 239 12.36 -4.47 -3.86
C VAL A 239 12.28 -5.34 -5.12
N THR A 240 11.58 -6.48 -5.07
CA THR A 240 11.52 -7.40 -6.21
C THR A 240 10.71 -6.84 -7.39
N VAL A 241 9.67 -6.04 -7.15
CA VAL A 241 8.95 -5.31 -8.22
C VAL A 241 9.85 -4.24 -8.86
N SER A 242 10.62 -3.48 -8.06
CA SER A 242 11.58 -2.52 -8.62
C SER A 242 12.67 -3.22 -9.45
N ASP A 243 13.11 -4.39 -9.00
CA ASP A 243 14.12 -5.22 -9.66
C ASP A 243 13.67 -5.67 -11.07
N VAL A 244 12.38 -5.92 -11.28
CA VAL A 244 11.81 -6.24 -12.63
C VAL A 244 12.12 -5.14 -13.65
N PHE A 245 12.23 -3.88 -13.22
CA PHE A 245 12.44 -2.72 -14.10
C PHE A 245 13.87 -2.16 -14.07
N LEU A 246 14.72 -2.59 -13.14
CA LEU A 246 16.06 -2.06 -12.92
C LEU A 246 17.13 -3.14 -13.14
N LYS A 247 18.15 -2.83 -13.92
CA LYS A 247 19.28 -3.77 -14.16
C LYS A 247 20.36 -3.72 -13.08
N LYS A 248 20.49 -2.61 -12.37
CA LYS A 248 21.56 -2.36 -11.39
C LYS A 248 21.23 -1.16 -10.49
N GLY A 249 22.02 -0.96 -9.47
CA GLY A 249 21.94 0.19 -8.56
C GLY A 249 21.08 -0.11 -7.32
N THR A 250 21.21 0.76 -6.34
CA THR A 250 20.43 0.66 -5.11
C THR A 250 18.96 0.92 -5.39
N ILE A 251 18.07 0.15 -4.74
CA ILE A 251 16.62 0.35 -4.74
C ILE A 251 16.21 1.16 -3.53
N VAL A 252 16.63 0.72 -2.34
CA VAL A 252 16.28 1.35 -1.07
C VAL A 252 17.32 1.04 -0.01
N SER A 253 17.56 1.97 0.92
CA SER A 253 18.32 1.71 2.15
C SER A 253 17.47 2.00 3.37
N MET A 254 17.72 1.26 4.47
CA MET A 254 17.07 1.42 5.76
C MET A 254 18.09 1.94 6.77
N ARG A 255 17.75 3.02 7.47
CA ARG A 255 18.60 3.58 8.52
C ARG A 255 17.84 3.62 9.83
N GLY A 256 18.43 3.01 10.85
CA GLY A 256 17.92 2.93 12.22
C GLY A 256 18.35 4.10 13.10
N ARG A 257 18.32 3.85 14.41
CA ARG A 257 18.71 4.82 15.42
C ARG A 257 20.15 5.35 15.16
N GLY A 258 20.35 6.65 15.28
CA GLY A 258 21.66 7.28 15.04
C GLY A 258 22.09 7.30 13.56
N GLY A 259 21.21 6.97 12.60
CA GLY A 259 21.52 6.98 11.17
C GLY A 259 22.29 5.75 10.67
N GLN A 260 22.45 4.72 11.52
CA GLN A 260 23.09 3.47 11.13
C GLN A 260 22.32 2.79 10.01
N VAL A 261 23.01 2.42 8.92
CA VAL A 261 22.43 1.60 7.85
C VAL A 261 22.21 0.20 8.37
N LEU A 262 20.96 -0.24 8.41
CA LEU A 262 20.57 -1.58 8.82
C LEU A 262 20.57 -2.54 7.65
N GLU A 263 19.97 -2.11 6.54
CA GLU A 263 19.86 -2.90 5.30
C GLU A 263 19.96 -1.99 4.08
N SER A 264 20.42 -2.56 2.97
CA SER A 264 20.41 -1.91 1.65
C SER A 264 20.11 -2.98 0.59
N HIS A 265 19.14 -2.68 -0.26
CA HIS A 265 18.74 -3.57 -1.35
C HIS A 265 19.10 -2.93 -2.69
N SER A 266 19.62 -3.78 -3.59
CA SER A 266 20.06 -3.35 -4.93
C SER A 266 19.46 -4.27 -5.99
N ALA A 267 19.26 -3.71 -7.17
CA ALA A 267 18.78 -4.43 -8.34
C ALA A 267 19.84 -5.41 -8.85
N LYS A 268 19.36 -6.51 -9.44
CA LYS A 268 20.16 -7.58 -10.03
C LYS A 268 19.74 -7.74 -11.48
N ASN A 269 20.73 -7.65 -12.39
CA ASN A 269 20.47 -7.86 -13.81
C ASN A 269 19.94 -9.26 -14.10
N ALA A 270 18.77 -9.36 -14.73
CA ALA A 270 18.16 -10.60 -15.14
C ALA A 270 17.70 -10.56 -16.61
N PRO A 271 17.69 -11.68 -17.33
CA PRO A 271 17.19 -11.73 -18.71
C PRO A 271 15.71 -11.33 -18.84
N SER A 272 14.96 -11.43 -17.77
CA SER A 272 13.54 -11.07 -17.69
C SER A 272 13.27 -9.60 -17.40
N ASP A 273 14.33 -8.78 -17.28
CA ASP A 273 14.18 -7.35 -16.97
C ASP A 273 13.41 -6.62 -18.07
N VAL A 274 12.43 -5.84 -17.63
CA VAL A 274 11.58 -5.03 -18.50
C VAL A 274 12.32 -3.75 -18.87
N THR A 275 12.62 -3.58 -20.16
CA THR A 275 13.41 -2.43 -20.66
C THR A 275 12.62 -1.43 -21.48
N VAL A 276 11.36 -1.73 -21.81
CA VAL A 276 10.50 -0.82 -22.58
C VAL A 276 10.28 0.50 -21.84
N PRO A 277 9.92 1.59 -22.52
CA PRO A 277 9.57 2.87 -21.91
C PRO A 277 8.58 2.70 -20.76
N LEU A 278 8.80 3.45 -19.66
CA LEU A 278 8.05 3.33 -18.42
C LEU A 278 7.63 4.70 -17.90
N VAL A 279 6.34 4.85 -17.59
CA VAL A 279 5.78 5.99 -16.86
C VAL A 279 5.11 5.45 -15.60
N VAL A 280 5.30 6.12 -14.46
CA VAL A 280 4.68 5.73 -13.18
C VAL A 280 3.67 6.78 -12.74
N LEU A 281 2.44 6.35 -12.47
CA LEU A 281 1.38 7.17 -11.92
C LEU A 281 1.36 7.08 -10.40
N VAL A 282 1.35 8.24 -9.74
CA VAL A 282 1.30 8.35 -8.27
C VAL A 282 0.28 9.40 -7.83
N ASN A 283 -0.18 9.31 -6.58
CA ASN A 283 -1.03 10.31 -5.93
C ASN A 283 -0.85 10.28 -4.40
N GLN A 284 -1.62 11.11 -3.68
CA GLN A 284 -1.59 11.19 -2.21
C GLN A 284 -1.91 9.86 -1.50
N GLY A 285 -2.59 8.93 -2.17
CA GLY A 285 -2.84 7.57 -1.66
C GLY A 285 -1.71 6.57 -1.94
N THR A 286 -0.64 6.99 -2.65
CA THR A 286 0.57 6.19 -2.87
C THR A 286 1.47 6.29 -1.65
N ALA A 287 1.72 5.16 -0.94
CA ALA A 287 2.44 5.19 0.33
C ALA A 287 3.43 4.03 0.52
N SER A 288 4.46 4.22 1.37
CA SER A 288 5.36 3.18 1.88
C SER A 288 6.07 2.38 0.75
N ALA A 289 5.79 1.07 0.59
CA ALA A 289 6.37 0.21 -0.45
C ALA A 289 6.18 0.78 -1.87
N SER A 290 5.05 1.44 -2.14
CA SER A 290 4.80 2.12 -3.41
C SER A 290 5.74 3.30 -3.63
N GLU A 291 6.07 4.04 -2.56
CA GLU A 291 7.01 5.16 -2.61
C GLU A 291 8.45 4.68 -2.80
N ILE A 292 8.77 3.48 -2.30
CA ILE A 292 10.07 2.82 -2.57
C ILE A 292 10.20 2.55 -4.07
N VAL A 293 9.18 1.96 -4.70
CA VAL A 293 9.18 1.68 -6.15
C VAL A 293 9.28 2.97 -6.95
N ALA A 294 8.41 3.95 -6.67
CA ALA A 294 8.42 5.24 -7.37
C ALA A 294 9.77 5.97 -7.22
N GLY A 295 10.29 6.06 -5.98
CA GLY A 295 11.57 6.71 -5.69
C GLY A 295 12.77 6.00 -6.28
N ALA A 296 12.77 4.66 -6.31
CA ALA A 296 13.84 3.88 -6.92
C ALA A 296 13.87 4.09 -8.44
N LEU A 297 12.72 4.01 -9.11
CA LEU A 297 12.62 4.21 -10.56
C LEU A 297 12.93 5.65 -10.98
N GLN A 298 12.53 6.63 -10.16
CA GLN A 298 12.87 8.04 -10.37
C GLN A 298 14.37 8.29 -10.21
N ASP A 299 14.96 7.89 -9.10
CA ASP A 299 16.36 8.18 -8.77
C ASP A 299 17.37 7.46 -9.68
N GLN A 300 16.97 6.33 -10.27
CA GLN A 300 17.75 5.57 -11.25
C GLN A 300 17.44 6.02 -12.70
N ASP A 301 16.70 7.10 -12.88
CA ASP A 301 16.31 7.66 -14.19
C ASP A 301 15.65 6.60 -15.12
N ARG A 302 14.96 5.61 -14.52
CA ARG A 302 14.33 4.50 -15.26
C ARG A 302 12.93 4.84 -15.76
N ALA A 303 12.20 5.68 -15.03
CA ALA A 303 10.82 6.04 -15.36
C ALA A 303 10.58 7.53 -15.09
N VAL A 304 9.63 8.09 -15.84
CA VAL A 304 9.05 9.41 -15.53
C VAL A 304 7.90 9.21 -14.56
N ILE A 305 7.98 9.86 -13.39
CA ILE A 305 6.94 9.81 -12.37
C ILE A 305 5.97 10.97 -12.60
N ILE A 306 4.68 10.69 -12.69
CA ILE A 306 3.66 11.72 -12.95
C ILE A 306 2.48 11.58 -12.00
N GLY A 307 1.74 12.65 -11.80
CA GLY A 307 0.55 12.70 -10.95
C GLY A 307 0.65 13.71 -9.84
N GLU A 308 0.33 13.34 -8.62
CA GLU A 308 0.38 14.20 -7.44
C GLU A 308 1.42 13.69 -6.44
N PRO A 309 1.98 14.56 -5.56
CA PRO A 309 2.90 14.14 -4.51
C PRO A 309 2.35 12.98 -3.69
N THR A 310 3.20 12.04 -3.30
CA THR A 310 2.81 10.85 -2.55
C THR A 310 2.63 11.15 -1.06
N PHE A 311 2.19 10.18 -0.28
CA PHE A 311 1.80 10.33 1.12
C PHE A 311 2.96 10.71 2.05
N GLY A 312 4.17 10.18 1.82
CA GLY A 312 5.33 10.44 2.67
C GLY A 312 5.48 9.48 3.85
N LYS A 313 5.14 8.19 3.70
CA LYS A 313 5.36 7.18 4.72
C LYS A 313 6.71 6.50 4.55
N GLY A 314 7.75 7.08 5.15
CA GLY A 314 9.12 6.56 5.13
C GLY A 314 9.49 5.70 6.34
N SER A 315 8.59 5.41 7.27
CA SER A 315 8.85 4.62 8.46
C SER A 315 8.80 3.10 8.18
N VAL A 316 9.77 2.38 8.74
CA VAL A 316 9.87 0.91 8.69
C VAL A 316 9.27 0.33 9.95
N GLN A 317 8.20 -0.45 9.84
CA GLN A 317 7.60 -1.16 10.97
C GLN A 317 8.13 -2.59 11.04
N LYS A 318 8.47 -3.02 12.25
CA LYS A 318 8.68 -4.43 12.60
C LYS A 318 7.50 -4.92 13.40
N ILE A 319 7.11 -6.15 13.15
CA ILE A 319 6.05 -6.83 13.88
C ILE A 319 6.70 -7.89 14.76
N GLU A 320 6.43 -7.81 16.06
CA GLU A 320 6.93 -8.75 17.08
C GLU A 320 5.73 -9.43 17.73
N PRO A 321 5.49 -10.72 17.43
CA PRO A 321 4.48 -11.50 18.13
C PRO A 321 4.78 -11.62 19.62
N LEU A 322 3.74 -11.52 20.46
CA LEU A 322 3.89 -11.66 21.93
C LEU A 322 3.67 -13.10 22.41
N GLY A 323 3.25 -14.01 21.53
CA GLY A 323 3.13 -15.44 21.83
C GLY A 323 1.72 -15.91 22.23
N ASP A 324 0.81 -14.98 22.50
CA ASP A 324 -0.59 -15.23 22.86
C ASP A 324 -1.57 -14.98 21.71
N GLY A 325 -1.05 -14.75 20.51
CA GLY A 325 -1.80 -14.36 19.31
C GLY A 325 -1.87 -12.86 19.08
N THR A 326 -1.38 -12.03 20.00
CA THR A 326 -1.23 -10.58 19.85
C THR A 326 0.16 -10.22 19.32
N ALA A 327 0.37 -8.97 18.91
CA ALA A 327 1.66 -8.51 18.43
C ALA A 327 1.88 -7.01 18.70
N ILE A 328 3.15 -6.61 18.67
CA ILE A 328 3.56 -5.21 18.63
C ILE A 328 4.02 -4.88 17.20
N LYS A 329 3.43 -3.85 16.61
CA LYS A 329 3.93 -3.22 15.40
C LYS A 329 4.66 -1.94 15.82
N MET A 330 5.96 -1.86 15.54
CA MET A 330 6.82 -0.77 16.03
C MET A 330 7.73 -0.24 14.93
N THR A 331 7.91 1.07 14.88
CA THR A 331 8.86 1.73 13.97
C THR A 331 10.30 1.51 14.45
N ILE A 332 11.13 0.92 13.57
CA ILE A 332 12.53 0.58 13.86
C ILE A 332 13.54 1.35 13.00
N ALA A 333 13.12 1.87 11.85
CA ALA A 333 14.00 2.54 10.90
C ALA A 333 13.21 3.49 9.98
N ARG A 334 13.94 4.16 9.08
CA ARG A 334 13.38 4.95 7.98
C ARG A 334 13.95 4.49 6.65
N TYR A 335 13.13 4.61 5.60
CA TYR A 335 13.52 4.36 4.21
C TYR A 335 14.18 5.58 3.59
N TYR A 336 15.19 5.32 2.76
CA TYR A 336 15.88 6.31 1.94
C TYR A 336 15.98 5.81 0.50
N THR A 337 15.73 6.71 -0.43
CA THR A 337 15.83 6.45 -1.87
C THR A 337 17.30 6.23 -2.30
N PRO A 338 17.59 5.78 -3.52
CA PRO A 338 18.93 5.61 -4.04
C PRO A 338 19.83 6.86 -3.91
N LYS A 339 19.28 8.05 -4.18
CA LYS A 339 19.99 9.34 -4.02
C LYS A 339 20.08 9.82 -2.56
N GLY A 340 19.61 9.01 -1.59
CA GLY A 340 19.70 9.29 -0.16
C GLY A 340 18.64 10.25 0.38
N ARG A 341 17.58 10.54 -0.37
CA ARG A 341 16.42 11.33 0.10
C ARG A 341 15.62 10.53 1.11
N SER A 342 15.15 11.17 2.20
CA SER A 342 14.18 10.56 3.12
C SER A 342 12.79 10.62 2.50
N ILE A 343 12.06 9.51 2.57
CA ILE A 343 10.65 9.48 2.17
C ILE A 343 9.76 10.06 3.27
N GLN A 344 10.21 10.00 4.54
CA GLN A 344 9.38 10.37 5.70
C GLN A 344 8.93 11.83 5.66
N ALA A 345 7.63 12.04 5.68
CA ALA A 345 6.92 13.32 5.66
C ALA A 345 7.05 14.16 4.36
N GLU A 346 7.91 13.75 3.43
CA GLU A 346 8.12 14.47 2.16
C GLU A 346 7.51 13.73 0.97
N GLY A 347 7.51 12.38 1.01
CA GLY A 347 7.05 11.55 -0.08
C GLY A 347 7.96 11.60 -1.31
N ILE A 348 7.39 11.19 -2.43
CA ILE A 348 7.99 11.31 -3.76
C ILE A 348 7.24 12.41 -4.51
N VAL A 349 7.97 13.45 -4.89
CA VAL A 349 7.44 14.51 -5.75
C VAL A 349 7.54 14.02 -7.19
N PRO A 350 6.43 14.00 -7.96
CA PRO A 350 6.46 13.57 -9.34
C PRO A 350 7.29 14.53 -10.22
N ASP A 351 7.89 14.00 -11.29
CA ASP A 351 8.64 14.80 -12.28
C ASP A 351 7.69 15.74 -13.04
N ILE A 352 6.44 15.31 -13.23
CA ILE A 352 5.38 16.11 -13.86
C ILE A 352 4.14 16.05 -12.97
N THR A 353 3.83 17.17 -12.33
CA THR A 353 2.62 17.29 -11.52
C THR A 353 1.39 17.44 -12.39
N ILE A 354 0.42 16.52 -12.21
CA ILE A 354 -0.86 16.50 -12.92
C ILE A 354 -1.96 16.28 -11.90
N ALA A 355 -2.80 17.29 -11.68
CA ALA A 355 -3.97 17.13 -10.82
C ALA A 355 -5.00 16.17 -11.45
N PHE A 356 -5.66 15.38 -10.61
CA PHE A 356 -6.79 14.58 -11.08
C PHE A 356 -7.99 15.48 -11.34
N GLU A 357 -8.53 15.43 -12.57
CA GLU A 357 -9.75 16.12 -12.96
C GLU A 357 -10.89 15.10 -13.03
N PRO A 358 -11.86 15.14 -12.11
CA PRO A 358 -13.01 14.24 -12.20
C PRO A 358 -13.80 14.48 -13.49
N PRO A 359 -14.47 13.46 -14.04
CA PRO A 359 -15.34 13.62 -15.19
C PRO A 359 -16.36 14.71 -14.93
N ARG A 360 -16.53 15.62 -15.87
CA ARG A 360 -17.61 16.62 -15.80
C ARG A 360 -18.90 15.95 -16.20
N ASP A 361 -19.85 15.85 -15.27
CA ASP A 361 -21.19 15.37 -15.57
C ASP A 361 -21.94 16.45 -16.39
N GLY A 362 -22.57 16.04 -17.51
CA GLY A 362 -23.40 16.90 -18.34
C GLY A 362 -22.74 17.43 -19.63
N ASP A 363 -23.46 18.31 -20.34
CA ASP A 363 -23.11 18.86 -21.66
C ASP A 363 -21.76 19.60 -21.77
N ALA A 364 -21.07 19.82 -20.66
CA ALA A 364 -19.71 20.41 -20.64
C ALA A 364 -18.67 19.54 -21.39
N ALA A 365 -18.94 18.24 -21.57
CA ALA A 365 -18.11 17.35 -22.40
C ALA A 365 -18.21 17.69 -23.89
N LYS A 366 -19.23 18.46 -24.28
CA LYS A 366 -19.49 18.89 -25.69
C LYS A 366 -19.01 20.30 -25.99
N SER A 367 -18.32 20.98 -25.07
CA SER A 367 -17.70 22.25 -25.39
C SER A 367 -16.72 22.01 -26.55
N PRO A 368 -16.95 22.53 -27.73
CA PRO A 368 -16.00 22.37 -28.82
C PRO A 368 -14.68 22.98 -28.35
N ARG A 369 -13.62 22.15 -28.29
CA ARG A 369 -12.27 22.69 -28.16
C ARG A 369 -12.08 23.59 -29.36
N PHE A 370 -12.12 24.89 -29.13
CA PHE A 370 -11.92 25.89 -30.17
C PHE A 370 -10.45 25.83 -30.60
N PHE A 371 -10.13 24.85 -31.44
CA PHE A 371 -8.98 24.95 -32.29
C PHE A 371 -9.40 25.91 -33.42
N GLY A 372 -8.82 27.09 -33.45
CA GLY A 372 -9.01 27.98 -34.57
C GLY A 372 -8.81 27.27 -35.92
N PRO A 373 -9.37 27.75 -37.03
CA PRO A 373 -9.23 27.09 -38.32
C PRO A 373 -7.75 26.89 -38.63
N ARG A 374 -7.37 25.69 -39.04
CA ARG A 374 -6.03 25.37 -39.53
C ARG A 374 -5.94 25.74 -41.00
N GLU A 375 -4.74 25.90 -41.55
CA GLU A 375 -4.52 26.22 -42.96
C GLU A 375 -5.36 25.35 -43.93
N LYS A 376 -5.44 24.04 -43.63
CA LYS A 376 -6.25 23.10 -44.42
C LYS A 376 -7.75 23.32 -44.34
N ASP A 377 -8.23 24.10 -43.39
CA ASP A 377 -9.66 24.40 -43.16
C ASP A 377 -10.03 25.75 -43.82
N LEU A 378 -9.02 26.46 -44.37
CA LEU A 378 -9.24 27.73 -45.08
C LEU A 378 -9.68 27.48 -46.54
N SER A 379 -10.62 28.29 -47.03
CA SER A 379 -11.02 28.23 -48.42
C SER A 379 -9.83 28.63 -49.30
N ARG A 380 -9.49 27.77 -50.32
CA ARG A 380 -8.37 27.95 -51.25
C ARG A 380 -6.97 27.78 -50.61
N HIS A 381 -6.86 26.99 -49.53
CA HIS A 381 -5.54 26.60 -48.98
C HIS A 381 -4.71 25.89 -50.09
N LEU A 382 -3.41 26.02 -50.02
CA LEU A 382 -2.48 25.33 -50.94
C LEU A 382 -2.45 23.83 -50.54
N GLU A 383 -2.73 22.96 -51.54
CA GLU A 383 -2.62 21.51 -51.33
C GLU A 383 -1.13 21.12 -51.13
N ASN A 384 -0.91 20.20 -50.19
CA ASN A 384 0.42 19.62 -50.00
C ASN A 384 0.74 18.75 -51.22
N GLY A 385 1.70 19.21 -52.07
CA GLY A 385 2.09 18.52 -53.31
C GLY A 385 2.76 17.14 -53.12
N ALA A 386 2.86 16.63 -51.88
CA ALA A 386 3.30 15.27 -51.59
C ALA A 386 2.23 14.28 -52.01
N LYS A 387 2.54 13.39 -52.97
CA LYS A 387 1.70 12.26 -53.34
C LYS A 387 1.37 11.49 -52.05
N LYS A 388 0.09 11.34 -51.71
CA LYS A 388 -0.33 10.35 -50.73
C LYS A 388 0.03 8.98 -51.29
N ASP A 389 1.08 8.39 -50.78
CA ASP A 389 1.28 6.96 -50.93
C ASP A 389 0.09 6.25 -50.31
N GLU A 390 -0.73 5.62 -51.10
CA GLU A 390 -1.82 4.71 -50.71
C GLU A 390 -1.19 3.42 -50.09
N ALA A 391 -0.59 3.53 -48.91
CA ALA A 391 0.01 2.43 -48.20
C ALA A 391 -0.49 2.32 -46.77
N ASP A 392 -1.72 2.74 -46.50
CA ASP A 392 -2.42 2.28 -45.29
C ASP A 392 -3.29 1.04 -45.63
N LYS A 393 -2.63 -0.04 -46.03
CA LYS A 393 -3.20 -1.37 -45.81
C LYS A 393 -3.30 -1.52 -44.29
N LYS A 394 -4.52 -1.36 -43.76
CA LYS A 394 -4.86 -1.84 -42.42
C LYS A 394 -4.33 -3.29 -42.29
N LYS A 395 -3.17 -3.45 -41.67
CA LYS A 395 -2.80 -4.74 -41.11
C LYS A 395 -3.93 -5.10 -40.15
N ASP A 396 -4.45 -6.30 -40.23
CA ASP A 396 -5.33 -6.87 -39.19
C ASP A 396 -4.55 -6.94 -37.88
N THR A 397 -4.46 -5.78 -37.22
CA THR A 397 -3.89 -5.67 -35.88
C THR A 397 -4.96 -6.19 -34.92
N PRO A 398 -4.64 -7.13 -34.04
CA PRO A 398 -5.62 -7.59 -33.06
C PRO A 398 -6.17 -6.38 -32.30
N LYS A 399 -7.46 -6.34 -32.11
CA LYS A 399 -8.11 -5.31 -31.30
C LYS A 399 -7.76 -5.56 -29.83
N LEU A 400 -6.81 -4.80 -29.30
CA LEU A 400 -6.31 -4.93 -27.92
C LEU A 400 -7.11 -4.06 -26.95
N LEU A 401 -7.65 -2.92 -27.45
CA LEU A 401 -8.38 -1.97 -26.63
C LEU A 401 -9.79 -2.48 -26.30
N GLU A 402 -10.01 -2.80 -25.05
CA GLU A 402 -11.30 -3.19 -24.50
C GLU A 402 -12.21 -1.97 -24.27
N ASP A 403 -13.53 -2.13 -24.41
CA ASP A 403 -14.49 -1.04 -24.23
C ASP A 403 -14.46 -0.47 -22.80
N GLU A 404 -14.18 -1.30 -21.79
CA GLU A 404 -13.97 -0.87 -20.40
C GLU A 404 -12.77 0.06 -20.27
N THR A 405 -11.64 -0.29 -20.89
CA THR A 405 -10.43 0.55 -20.87
C THR A 405 -10.67 1.89 -21.57
N ARG A 406 -11.44 1.89 -22.66
CA ARG A 406 -11.83 3.14 -23.33
C ARG A 406 -12.61 4.06 -22.41
N LYS A 407 -13.59 3.54 -21.67
CA LYS A 407 -14.36 4.31 -20.68
C LYS A 407 -13.47 4.85 -19.55
N ILE A 408 -12.48 4.07 -19.09
CA ILE A 408 -11.51 4.53 -18.10
C ILE A 408 -10.70 5.70 -18.67
N LEU A 409 -10.15 5.56 -19.88
CA LEU A 409 -9.38 6.63 -20.53
C LEU A 409 -10.21 7.91 -20.77
N GLU A 410 -11.50 7.80 -21.00
CA GLU A 410 -12.38 8.98 -21.14
C GLU A 410 -12.51 9.77 -19.83
N ARG A 411 -12.43 9.10 -18.69
CA ARG A 411 -12.66 9.66 -17.35
C ARG A 411 -11.39 10.00 -16.59
N ASP A 412 -10.24 9.45 -16.97
CA ASP A 412 -8.98 9.60 -16.26
C ASP A 412 -7.98 10.42 -17.08
N ASN A 413 -7.88 11.71 -16.74
CA ASN A 413 -6.96 12.64 -17.41
C ASN A 413 -5.48 12.28 -17.17
N GLN A 414 -5.14 11.80 -15.97
CA GLN A 414 -3.77 11.39 -15.61
C GLN A 414 -3.34 10.17 -16.42
N LEU A 415 -4.22 9.16 -16.55
CA LEU A 415 -3.93 7.95 -17.34
C LEU A 415 -3.79 8.27 -18.83
N ARG A 416 -4.63 9.18 -19.37
CA ARG A 416 -4.47 9.67 -20.76
C ARG A 416 -3.13 10.35 -20.97
N MET A 417 -2.71 11.20 -20.03
CA MET A 417 -1.41 11.88 -20.12
C MET A 417 -0.26 10.87 -20.04
N ALA A 418 -0.35 9.90 -19.14
CA ALA A 418 0.64 8.82 -19.02
C ALA A 418 0.82 8.07 -20.34
N LEU A 419 -0.29 7.73 -21.02
CA LEU A 419 -0.25 7.08 -22.32
C LEU A 419 0.45 7.95 -23.38
N GLN A 420 0.17 9.26 -23.41
CA GLN A 420 0.85 10.15 -24.37
C GLN A 420 2.34 10.26 -24.09
N LEU A 421 2.72 10.35 -22.81
CA LEU A 421 4.13 10.43 -22.40
C LEU A 421 4.89 9.16 -22.75
N VAL A 422 4.37 7.97 -22.38
CA VAL A 422 5.06 6.69 -22.65
C VAL A 422 5.23 6.44 -24.15
N ARG A 423 4.31 6.92 -24.98
CA ARG A 423 4.44 6.90 -26.46
C ARG A 423 5.53 7.84 -26.98
N GLY A 424 5.72 8.98 -26.30
CA GLY A 424 6.68 10.01 -26.69
C GLY A 424 8.12 9.77 -26.25
N LEU A 425 8.32 9.03 -25.14
CA LEU A 425 9.65 8.82 -24.52
C LEU A 425 10.74 8.30 -25.49
N PRO A 426 10.49 7.33 -26.38
CA PRO A 426 11.51 6.87 -27.32
C PRO A 426 12.04 7.97 -28.22
N ARG A 427 11.15 8.84 -28.73
CA ARG A 427 11.54 9.96 -29.60
C ARG A 427 12.35 11.04 -28.87
N ILE A 428 12.02 11.27 -27.60
CA ILE A 428 12.72 12.25 -26.76
C ILE A 428 14.14 11.76 -26.48
N SER A 429 14.34 10.47 -26.19
CA SER A 429 15.67 9.88 -25.96
C SER A 429 16.54 9.89 -27.23
N GLU A 430 15.98 9.69 -28.42
CA GLU A 430 16.68 9.77 -29.67
C GLU A 430 17.21 11.20 -29.97
N VAL A 431 16.41 12.22 -29.65
CA VAL A 431 16.81 13.64 -29.84
C VAL A 431 17.97 14.03 -28.92
N HIS A 432 18.08 13.46 -27.71
CA HIS A 432 19.17 13.75 -26.78
C HIS A 432 20.44 12.92 -27.05
N ALA A 433 20.36 11.90 -27.89
CA ALA A 433 21.50 11.07 -28.27
C ALA A 433 22.22 11.57 -29.53
N GLN A 434 21.70 12.59 -30.20
CA GLN A 434 22.34 13.33 -31.33
C GLN A 434 23.02 14.61 -30.81
#